data_3813b03eb1c8d14b3cfdc20c58dacf26
#
_entry.id   3813b03eb1c8d14b3cfdc20c58dacf26
#
_cell.length_a   1.000
_cell.length_b   1.000
_cell.length_c   1.000
_cell.angle_alpha   90.00
_cell.angle_beta   90.00
_cell.angle_gamma   90.00
#
_symmetry.space_group_name_H-M   'P 1'
#
loop_
_entity.id
_entity.type
_entity.pdbx_description
1 polymer ?
#
loop_
_entity_poly.entity_id
_entity_poly.type
_entity_poly.pdbx_seq_one_letter_code
_entity_poly.pdbx_strand_id
1 'polypeptide(L)'
;MFSLQTIFGKGDKFYGLLEQSAEAARESCRALHELVTHTDRAPVMAAFASARAREKALAAQISEELVNTFVTALDREDIEALNSALYKIPKTVEKFAERYEIVGPRVADVDFAQRAQVLEQASAVVSEMIGELRRGLRIDPVKKLQDRLQTLESEGDRMLLSPYRTLYVEGNDAMRAMLAKDLFELIEKAIDKCRDVGNIVYSIVLKNS
;
A
#
# COMPACT_ATOMS: atom_id res chain seq x y z
N MET A 1 28.50 27.72 12.37
CA MET A 1 29.16 26.42 12.27
C MET A 1 28.08 25.37 12.41
N PHE A 2 27.59 24.80 11.29
CA PHE A 2 26.57 23.74 11.36
C PHE A 2 27.26 22.45 11.80
N SER A 3 26.79 21.88 12.91
CA SER A 3 27.36 20.65 13.45
C SER A 3 27.00 19.46 12.52
N LEU A 4 27.97 18.60 12.20
CA LEU A 4 27.74 17.35 11.46
C LEU A 4 26.64 16.49 12.11
N GLN A 5 26.53 16.49 13.42
CA GLN A 5 25.45 15.82 14.16
C GLN A 5 24.06 16.33 13.78
N THR A 6 23.90 17.61 13.42
CA THR A 6 22.61 18.17 12.99
C THR A 6 22.21 17.68 11.57
N ILE A 7 23.19 17.39 10.74
CA ILE A 7 22.97 16.88 9.37
C ILE A 7 22.56 15.39 9.41
N PHE A 8 23.26 14.57 10.21
CA PHE A 8 22.95 13.15 10.36
C PHE A 8 21.62 12.89 11.06
N GLY A 9 21.28 13.66 12.10
CA GLY A 9 20.01 13.51 12.84
C GLY A 9 18.76 13.89 12.03
N LYS A 10 18.89 14.80 11.05
CA LYS A 10 17.76 15.19 10.18
C LYS A 10 17.49 14.18 9.08
N GLY A 11 18.52 13.49 8.57
CA GLY A 11 18.35 12.39 7.62
C GLY A 11 17.57 11.23 8.22
N ASP A 12 17.85 10.89 9.47
CA ASP A 12 17.18 9.81 10.21
C ASP A 12 15.68 10.07 10.43
N LYS A 13 15.27 11.34 10.52
CA LYS A 13 13.85 11.73 10.69
C LYS A 13 12.99 11.36 9.47
N PHE A 14 13.47 11.58 8.22
CA PHE A 14 12.72 11.22 7.02
C PHE A 14 12.54 9.71 6.88
N TYR A 15 13.60 8.93 7.14
CA TYR A 15 13.47 7.47 7.16
C TYR A 15 12.41 7.02 8.17
N GLY A 16 12.42 7.59 9.38
CA GLY A 16 11.42 7.27 10.41
C GLY A 16 9.99 7.62 10.03
N LEU A 17 9.76 8.72 9.33
CA LEU A 17 8.45 9.12 8.85
C LEU A 17 7.97 8.21 7.70
N LEU A 18 8.84 7.87 6.75
CA LEU A 18 8.53 6.94 5.66
C LEU A 18 8.24 5.53 6.17
N GLU A 19 8.99 5.04 7.17
CA GLU A 19 8.74 3.75 7.83
C GLU A 19 7.37 3.74 8.53
N GLN A 20 7.00 4.81 9.22
CA GLN A 20 5.68 4.95 9.84
C GLN A 20 4.55 5.00 8.81
N SER A 21 4.77 5.68 7.68
CA SER A 21 3.84 5.73 6.55
C SER A 21 3.63 4.35 5.93
N ALA A 22 4.71 3.61 5.70
CA ALA A 22 4.65 2.23 5.19
C ALA A 22 3.92 1.29 6.17
N GLU A 23 4.13 1.43 7.48
CA GLU A 23 3.43 0.62 8.48
C GLU A 23 1.94 0.99 8.56
N ALA A 24 1.55 2.26 8.46
CA ALA A 24 0.15 2.65 8.39
C ALA A 24 -0.56 2.07 7.14
N ALA A 25 0.15 2.02 6.00
CA ALA A 25 -0.36 1.36 4.80
C ALA A 25 -0.54 -0.15 5.02
N ARG A 26 0.43 -0.82 5.66
CA ARG A 26 0.38 -2.24 5.99
C ARG A 26 -0.76 -2.56 6.96
N GLU A 27 -0.94 -1.78 8.02
CA GLU A 27 -2.06 -1.91 8.97
C GLU A 27 -3.41 -1.84 8.25
N SER A 28 -3.56 -0.92 7.29
CA SER A 28 -4.76 -0.78 6.47
C SER A 28 -5.03 -2.02 5.62
N CYS A 29 -3.99 -2.57 4.96
CA CYS A 29 -4.12 -3.78 4.14
C CYS A 29 -4.48 -5.02 4.99
N ARG A 30 -3.88 -5.15 6.18
CA ARG A 30 -4.24 -6.21 7.13
C ARG A 30 -5.69 -6.09 7.59
N ALA A 31 -6.15 -4.88 7.92
CA ALA A 31 -7.55 -4.66 8.30
C ALA A 31 -8.53 -5.05 7.17
N LEU A 32 -8.15 -4.83 5.90
CA LEU A 32 -8.95 -5.28 4.76
C LEU A 32 -9.00 -6.81 4.69
N HIS A 33 -7.87 -7.49 4.86
CA HIS A 33 -7.81 -8.95 4.88
C HIS A 33 -8.67 -9.53 6.02
N GLU A 34 -8.58 -8.96 7.21
CA GLU A 34 -9.44 -9.34 8.35
C GLU A 34 -10.93 -9.11 8.07
N LEU A 35 -11.28 -7.99 7.43
CA LEU A 35 -12.67 -7.66 7.07
C LEU A 35 -13.30 -8.71 6.15
N VAL A 36 -12.58 -9.15 5.13
CA VAL A 36 -13.13 -10.10 4.14
C VAL A 36 -13.00 -11.55 4.55
N THR A 37 -12.16 -11.86 5.54
CA THR A 37 -11.98 -13.21 6.08
C THR A 37 -12.98 -13.51 7.20
N HIS A 38 -13.34 -12.51 8.01
CA HIS A 38 -14.23 -12.64 9.17
C HIS A 38 -15.58 -11.97 8.91
N THR A 39 -16.29 -12.45 7.91
CA THR A 39 -17.61 -11.92 7.48
C THR A 39 -18.73 -12.07 8.51
N ASP A 40 -18.51 -12.85 9.58
CA ASP A 40 -19.41 -13.01 10.72
C ASP A 40 -19.38 -11.84 11.71
N ARG A 41 -18.42 -10.94 11.58
CA ARG A 41 -18.28 -9.76 12.43
C ARG A 41 -18.73 -8.49 11.69
N ALA A 42 -19.34 -7.57 12.43
CA ALA A 42 -19.62 -6.25 11.87
C ALA A 42 -18.33 -5.57 11.42
N PRO A 43 -18.29 -4.95 10.22
CA PRO A 43 -17.12 -4.25 9.74
C PRO A 43 -16.65 -3.17 10.71
N VAL A 44 -15.39 -3.19 11.10
CA VAL A 44 -14.81 -2.15 11.97
C VAL A 44 -14.29 -1.01 11.10
N MET A 45 -15.20 -0.22 10.53
CA MET A 45 -14.87 0.92 9.66
C MET A 45 -13.95 1.95 10.34
N ALA A 46 -14.01 2.04 11.67
CA ALA A 46 -13.13 2.91 12.45
C ALA A 46 -11.62 2.59 12.26
N ALA A 47 -11.26 1.33 11.99
CA ALA A 47 -9.87 0.96 11.74
C ALA A 47 -9.35 1.58 10.44
N PHE A 48 -10.14 1.56 9.37
CA PHE A 48 -9.79 2.18 8.08
C PHE A 48 -9.71 3.70 8.19
N ALA A 49 -10.70 4.34 8.81
CA ALA A 49 -10.71 5.78 9.05
C ALA A 49 -9.49 6.23 9.89
N SER A 50 -9.12 5.46 10.93
CA SER A 50 -7.96 5.73 11.77
C SER A 50 -6.65 5.60 10.98
N ALA A 51 -6.45 4.50 10.25
CA ALA A 51 -5.28 4.29 9.40
C ALA A 51 -5.15 5.41 8.35
N ARG A 52 -6.26 5.80 7.75
CA ARG A 52 -6.31 6.89 6.78
C ARG A 52 -5.98 8.26 7.38
N ALA A 53 -6.51 8.58 8.56
CA ALA A 53 -6.21 9.82 9.26
C ALA A 53 -4.73 9.90 9.66
N ARG A 54 -4.18 8.79 10.16
CA ARG A 54 -2.76 8.67 10.50
C ARG A 54 -1.88 8.90 9.27
N GLU A 55 -2.18 8.24 8.15
CA GLU A 55 -1.41 8.41 6.92
C GLU A 55 -1.49 9.84 6.38
N LYS A 56 -2.65 10.47 6.42
CA LYS A 56 -2.82 11.87 6.03
C LYS A 56 -1.98 12.81 6.90
N ALA A 57 -1.90 12.55 8.19
CA ALA A 57 -1.07 13.34 9.12
C ALA A 57 0.43 13.15 8.84
N LEU A 58 0.87 11.90 8.60
CA LEU A 58 2.26 11.59 8.25
C LEU A 58 2.66 12.23 6.91
N ALA A 59 1.79 12.15 5.90
CA ALA A 59 2.04 12.78 4.61
C ALA A 59 2.20 14.30 4.71
N ALA A 60 1.35 14.95 5.50
CA ALA A 60 1.47 16.40 5.77
C ALA A 60 2.77 16.72 6.53
N GLN A 61 3.13 15.91 7.53
CA GLN A 61 4.36 16.09 8.30
C GLN A 61 5.62 15.92 7.41
N ILE A 62 5.66 14.93 6.51
CA ILE A 62 6.77 14.77 5.56
C ILE A 62 6.90 16.01 4.68
N SER A 63 5.79 16.53 4.14
CA SER A 63 5.79 17.72 3.30
C SER A 63 6.27 18.97 4.07
N GLU A 64 5.83 19.16 5.31
CA GLU A 64 6.27 20.26 6.18
C GLU A 64 7.77 20.16 6.49
N GLU A 65 8.26 18.96 6.83
CA GLU A 65 9.68 18.74 7.09
C GLU A 65 10.55 18.99 5.84
N LEU A 66 10.05 18.66 4.66
CA LEU A 66 10.74 18.99 3.41
C LEU A 66 10.91 20.51 3.23
N VAL A 67 9.90 21.31 3.56
CA VAL A 67 10.01 22.77 3.51
C VAL A 67 11.03 23.29 4.51
N ASN A 68 11.07 22.73 5.72
CA ASN A 68 11.89 23.22 6.84
C ASN A 68 13.31 22.64 6.89
N THR A 69 13.65 21.68 6.00
CA THR A 69 14.95 21.01 6.00
C THR A 69 15.75 21.41 4.75
N PHE A 70 16.94 21.96 4.95
CA PHE A 70 17.79 22.43 3.85
C PHE A 70 18.59 21.28 3.19
N VAL A 71 19.04 20.31 3.98
CA VAL A 71 19.78 19.13 3.49
C VAL A 71 19.07 17.87 3.92
N THR A 72 18.75 17.00 2.96
CA THR A 72 18.06 15.73 3.16
C THR A 72 18.97 14.55 2.86
N ALA A 73 18.72 13.37 3.44
CA ALA A 73 19.51 12.16 3.22
C ALA A 73 19.23 11.48 1.87
N LEU A 74 18.06 11.74 1.30
CA LEU A 74 17.65 11.33 -0.03
C LEU A 74 17.31 12.59 -0.83
N ASP A 75 17.25 12.49 -2.16
CA ASP A 75 16.75 13.57 -2.98
C ASP A 75 15.34 13.96 -2.56
N ARG A 76 15.05 15.26 -2.51
CA ARG A 76 13.75 15.80 -2.07
C ARG A 76 12.61 15.27 -2.93
N GLU A 77 12.84 15.18 -4.24
CA GLU A 77 11.89 14.64 -5.20
C GLU A 77 11.58 13.16 -4.94
N ASP A 78 12.58 12.37 -4.52
CA ASP A 78 12.41 10.97 -4.18
C ASP A 78 11.59 10.80 -2.87
N ILE A 79 11.84 11.65 -1.86
CA ILE A 79 11.05 11.66 -0.62
C ILE A 79 9.59 12.03 -0.93
N GLU A 80 9.35 13.04 -1.77
CA GLU A 80 8.00 13.47 -2.16
C GLU A 80 7.27 12.39 -2.97
N ALA A 81 7.98 11.73 -3.90
CA ALA A 81 7.46 10.61 -4.67
C ALA A 81 7.02 9.44 -3.77
N LEU A 82 7.87 9.04 -2.81
CA LEU A 82 7.54 8.01 -1.82
C LEU A 82 6.35 8.41 -0.96
N ASN A 83 6.34 9.64 -0.43
CA ASN A 83 5.24 10.18 0.36
C ASN A 83 3.91 10.09 -0.40
N SER A 84 3.91 10.57 -1.65
CA SER A 84 2.73 10.53 -2.52
C SER A 84 2.27 9.11 -2.86
N ALA A 85 3.20 8.17 -3.06
CA ALA A 85 2.87 6.79 -3.41
C ALA A 85 2.32 6.03 -2.20
N LEU A 86 2.96 6.12 -1.03
CA LEU A 86 2.51 5.50 0.22
C LEU A 86 1.11 5.96 0.62
N TYR A 87 0.83 7.26 0.53
CA TYR A 87 -0.48 7.87 0.78
C TYR A 87 -1.62 7.22 -0.02
N LYS A 88 -1.34 6.71 -1.23
CA LYS A 88 -2.36 6.14 -2.12
C LYS A 88 -2.82 4.74 -1.70
N ILE A 89 -2.02 3.98 -0.98
CA ILE A 89 -2.35 2.61 -0.56
C ILE A 89 -3.56 2.62 0.39
N PRO A 90 -3.49 3.22 1.61
CA PRO A 90 -4.64 3.21 2.52
C PRO A 90 -5.84 3.96 1.99
N LYS A 91 -5.63 4.97 1.12
CA LYS A 91 -6.73 5.66 0.42
C LYS A 91 -7.51 4.71 -0.50
N THR A 92 -6.84 3.75 -1.15
CA THR A 92 -7.49 2.79 -2.04
C THR A 92 -8.19 1.70 -1.24
N VAL A 93 -7.56 1.26 -0.14
CA VAL A 93 -8.12 0.29 0.81
C VAL A 93 -9.38 0.82 1.49
N GLU A 94 -9.37 2.08 1.95
CA GLU A 94 -10.56 2.73 2.52
C GLU A 94 -11.74 2.73 1.54
N LYS A 95 -11.50 3.04 0.27
CA LYS A 95 -12.55 2.99 -0.76
C LYS A 95 -13.16 1.59 -0.95
N PHE A 96 -12.34 0.54 -0.81
CA PHE A 96 -12.85 -0.83 -0.81
C PHE A 96 -13.77 -1.04 0.39
N ALA A 97 -13.33 -0.70 1.60
CA ALA A 97 -14.09 -0.90 2.84
C ALA A 97 -15.43 -0.16 2.81
N GLU A 98 -15.43 1.13 2.39
CA GLU A 98 -16.66 1.94 2.24
C GLU A 98 -17.65 1.30 1.26
N ARG A 99 -17.17 0.80 0.11
CA ARG A 99 -18.05 0.13 -0.86
C ARG A 99 -18.54 -1.22 -0.35
N TYR A 100 -17.64 -1.99 0.25
CA TYR A 100 -17.97 -3.30 0.81
C TYR A 100 -19.01 -3.20 1.92
N GLU A 101 -18.98 -2.17 2.77
CA GLU A 101 -20.02 -1.88 3.76
C GLU A 101 -21.40 -1.74 3.13
N ILE A 102 -21.50 -1.09 1.97
CA ILE A 102 -22.76 -0.85 1.27
C ILE A 102 -23.26 -2.11 0.55
N VAL A 103 -22.37 -2.81 -0.16
CA VAL A 103 -22.75 -3.87 -1.10
C VAL A 103 -22.47 -5.29 -0.59
N GLY A 104 -21.79 -5.43 0.55
CA GLY A 104 -21.38 -6.71 1.14
C GLY A 104 -22.47 -7.78 1.18
N PRO A 105 -23.71 -7.46 1.62
CA PRO A 105 -24.80 -8.43 1.61
C PRO A 105 -25.15 -9.02 0.22
N ARG A 106 -24.87 -8.27 -0.87
CA ARG A 106 -25.12 -8.72 -2.24
C ARG A 106 -23.98 -9.56 -2.83
N VAL A 107 -22.82 -9.55 -2.19
CA VAL A 107 -21.61 -10.26 -2.64
C VAL A 107 -21.04 -11.17 -1.54
N ALA A 108 -21.88 -11.56 -0.58
CA ALA A 108 -21.48 -12.33 0.61
C ALA A 108 -20.89 -13.73 0.28
N ASP A 109 -21.23 -14.29 -0.87
CA ASP A 109 -20.74 -15.58 -1.37
C ASP A 109 -19.51 -15.43 -2.30
N VAL A 110 -19.00 -14.21 -2.48
CA VAL A 110 -17.81 -13.93 -3.28
C VAL A 110 -16.57 -13.97 -2.38
N ASP A 111 -15.58 -14.79 -2.77
CA ASP A 111 -14.31 -14.87 -2.05
C ASP A 111 -13.36 -13.73 -2.43
N PHE A 112 -13.15 -12.82 -1.49
CA PHE A 112 -12.15 -11.75 -1.57
C PHE A 112 -10.87 -12.08 -0.78
N ALA A 113 -10.88 -13.11 0.10
CA ALA A 113 -9.84 -13.37 1.07
C ALA A 113 -8.47 -13.63 0.42
N GLN A 114 -8.42 -14.45 -0.63
CA GLN A 114 -7.17 -14.78 -1.30
C GLN A 114 -6.48 -13.52 -1.88
N ARG A 115 -7.25 -12.60 -2.47
CA ARG A 115 -6.70 -11.35 -3.02
C ARG A 115 -6.28 -10.37 -1.94
N ALA A 116 -7.06 -10.29 -0.87
CA ALA A 116 -6.71 -9.49 0.29
C ALA A 116 -5.41 -9.98 0.96
N GLN A 117 -5.19 -11.30 0.97
CA GLN A 117 -3.93 -11.89 1.43
C GLN A 117 -2.73 -11.48 0.56
N VAL A 118 -2.89 -11.48 -0.76
CA VAL A 118 -1.83 -11.00 -1.68
C VAL A 118 -1.52 -9.52 -1.42
N LEU A 119 -2.54 -8.69 -1.22
CA LEU A 119 -2.37 -7.28 -0.88
C LEU A 119 -1.64 -7.10 0.46
N GLU A 120 -1.99 -7.87 1.49
CA GLU A 120 -1.30 -7.84 2.79
C GLU A 120 0.18 -8.21 2.63
N GLN A 121 0.49 -9.26 1.86
CA GLN A 121 1.87 -9.65 1.57
C GLN A 121 2.62 -8.56 0.78
N ALA A 122 1.99 -7.93 -0.21
CA ALA A 122 2.59 -6.86 -0.99
C ALA A 122 2.92 -5.64 -0.09
N SER A 123 2.01 -5.27 0.81
CA SER A 123 2.24 -4.17 1.76
C SER A 123 3.35 -4.48 2.77
N ALA A 124 3.51 -5.74 3.18
CA ALA A 124 4.63 -6.17 4.02
C ALA A 124 5.97 -6.03 3.29
N VAL A 125 6.04 -6.42 2.02
CA VAL A 125 7.25 -6.21 1.18
C VAL A 125 7.57 -4.72 1.03
N VAL A 126 6.56 -3.86 0.86
CA VAL A 126 6.76 -2.40 0.83
C VAL A 126 7.41 -1.91 2.12
N SER A 127 6.92 -2.33 3.30
CA SER A 127 7.53 -1.95 4.59
C SER A 127 8.99 -2.41 4.71
N GLU A 128 9.31 -3.63 4.24
CA GLU A 128 10.68 -4.14 4.19
C GLU A 128 11.56 -3.29 3.27
N MET A 129 11.09 -2.92 2.08
CA MET A 129 11.81 -2.09 1.11
C MET A 129 12.10 -0.69 1.64
N ILE A 130 11.14 -0.04 2.29
CA ILE A 130 11.33 1.27 2.93
C ILE A 130 12.39 1.16 4.04
N GLY A 131 12.37 0.09 4.84
CA GLY A 131 13.39 -0.16 5.86
C GLY A 131 14.82 -0.33 5.30
N GLU A 132 14.97 -0.85 4.07
CA GLU A 132 16.30 -0.98 3.43
C GLU A 132 16.90 0.38 3.05
N LEU A 133 16.10 1.42 2.81
CA LEU A 133 16.62 2.77 2.54
C LEU A 133 17.49 3.29 3.70
N ARG A 134 17.08 3.04 4.95
CA ARG A 134 17.87 3.40 6.15
C ARG A 134 19.14 2.56 6.29
N ARG A 135 19.12 1.30 5.82
CA ARG A 135 20.22 0.33 6.01
C ARG A 135 21.39 0.50 5.04
N GLY A 136 21.33 1.47 4.13
CA GLY A 136 22.47 1.86 3.30
C GLY A 136 22.33 1.62 1.80
N LEU A 137 21.13 1.69 1.25
CA LEU A 137 20.85 1.75 -0.20
C LEU A 137 21.52 0.61 -1.02
N ARG A 138 21.45 -0.63 -0.52
CA ARG A 138 22.10 -1.78 -1.17
C ARG A 138 21.19 -2.38 -2.25
N ILE A 139 21.74 -2.60 -3.46
CA ILE A 139 20.98 -3.10 -4.61
C ILE A 139 20.42 -4.51 -4.36
N ASP A 140 21.26 -5.46 -3.92
CA ASP A 140 20.89 -6.88 -3.87
C ASP A 140 19.66 -7.18 -2.98
N PRO A 141 19.57 -6.68 -1.71
CA PRO A 141 18.37 -6.91 -0.91
C PRO A 141 17.14 -6.26 -1.51
N VAL A 142 17.25 -5.02 -2.02
CA VAL A 142 16.11 -4.29 -2.60
C VAL A 142 15.65 -4.95 -3.89
N LYS A 143 16.56 -5.45 -4.73
CA LYS A 143 16.21 -6.20 -5.94
C LYS A 143 15.39 -7.46 -5.63
N LYS A 144 15.80 -8.24 -4.62
CA LYS A 144 15.04 -9.45 -4.21
C LYS A 144 13.62 -9.11 -3.76
N LEU A 145 13.47 -8.01 -3.01
CA LEU A 145 12.16 -7.54 -2.58
C LEU A 145 11.33 -7.02 -3.76
N GLN A 146 11.95 -6.34 -4.72
CA GLN A 146 11.31 -5.90 -5.95
C GLN A 146 10.80 -7.08 -6.78
N ASP A 147 11.62 -8.12 -6.98
CA ASP A 147 11.24 -9.32 -7.71
C ASP A 147 10.05 -10.04 -7.02
N ARG A 148 10.05 -10.08 -5.68
CA ARG A 148 8.93 -10.62 -4.90
C ARG A 148 7.66 -9.79 -5.08
N LEU A 149 7.76 -8.47 -5.07
CA LEU A 149 6.62 -7.56 -5.25
C LEU A 149 6.01 -7.69 -6.65
N GLN A 150 6.84 -7.83 -7.68
CA GLN A 150 6.38 -8.11 -9.04
C GLN A 150 5.66 -9.47 -9.17
N THR A 151 6.14 -10.48 -8.43
CA THR A 151 5.47 -11.79 -8.40
C THR A 151 4.07 -11.67 -7.78
N LEU A 152 3.93 -10.95 -6.66
CA LEU A 152 2.65 -10.73 -6.00
C LEU A 152 1.68 -9.91 -6.87
N GLU A 153 2.16 -8.91 -7.58
CA GLU A 153 1.35 -8.13 -8.52
C GLU A 153 0.86 -9.02 -9.68
N SER A 154 1.75 -9.81 -10.29
CA SER A 154 1.36 -10.74 -11.35
C SER A 154 0.38 -11.83 -10.87
N GLU A 155 0.43 -12.22 -9.59
CA GLU A 155 -0.55 -13.09 -8.97
C GLU A 155 -1.90 -12.40 -8.82
N GLY A 156 -1.93 -11.15 -8.35
CA GLY A 156 -3.11 -10.31 -8.26
C GLY A 156 -3.82 -10.17 -9.61
N ASP A 157 -3.07 -9.84 -10.66
CA ASP A 157 -3.58 -9.71 -12.04
C ASP A 157 -4.24 -10.99 -12.55
N ARG A 158 -3.59 -12.14 -12.34
CA ARG A 158 -4.16 -13.43 -12.78
C ARG A 158 -5.48 -13.74 -12.07
N MET A 159 -5.60 -13.34 -10.81
CA MET A 159 -6.83 -13.54 -10.04
C MET A 159 -8.01 -12.73 -10.57
N LEU A 160 -7.81 -11.64 -11.32
CA LEU A 160 -8.88 -10.89 -11.95
C LEU A 160 -9.61 -11.69 -13.03
N LEU A 161 -8.94 -12.61 -13.72
CA LEU A 161 -9.52 -13.37 -14.83
C LEU A 161 -10.59 -14.37 -14.36
N SER A 162 -10.49 -14.92 -13.16
CA SER A 162 -11.44 -15.90 -12.61
C SER A 162 -12.85 -15.33 -12.42
N PRO A 163 -13.06 -14.18 -11.74
CA PRO A 163 -14.37 -13.55 -11.64
C PRO A 163 -14.98 -13.23 -13.01
N TYR A 164 -14.18 -12.70 -13.94
CA TYR A 164 -14.70 -12.40 -15.28
C TYR A 164 -15.28 -13.63 -15.98
N ARG A 165 -14.66 -14.80 -15.84
CA ARG A 165 -15.22 -16.04 -16.40
C ARG A 165 -16.56 -16.42 -15.76
N THR A 166 -16.68 -16.26 -14.45
CA THR A 166 -17.92 -16.54 -13.70
C THR A 166 -19.03 -15.55 -14.05
N LEU A 167 -18.68 -14.29 -14.36
CA LEU A 167 -19.62 -13.21 -14.70
C LEU A 167 -20.37 -13.45 -16.01
N TYR A 168 -19.72 -14.11 -16.97
CA TYR A 168 -20.27 -14.34 -18.30
C TYR A 168 -20.99 -15.69 -18.44
N VAL A 169 -21.21 -16.41 -17.34
CA VAL A 169 -22.03 -17.63 -17.33
C VAL A 169 -23.53 -17.25 -17.36
N GLU A 170 -24.29 -17.87 -18.25
CA GLU A 170 -25.75 -17.67 -18.34
C GLU A 170 -26.44 -17.93 -17.00
N GLY A 171 -27.35 -17.03 -16.62
CA GLY A 171 -28.11 -17.10 -15.38
C GLY A 171 -27.51 -16.39 -14.17
N ASN A 172 -26.34 -15.76 -14.29
CA ASN A 172 -25.77 -14.94 -13.24
C ASN A 172 -26.49 -13.58 -13.09
N ASP A 173 -26.63 -13.11 -11.83
CA ASP A 173 -27.06 -11.75 -11.55
C ASP A 173 -25.99 -10.75 -12.01
N ALA A 174 -26.29 -10.06 -13.13
CA ALA A 174 -25.38 -9.09 -13.73
C ALA A 174 -25.01 -7.94 -12.78
N MET A 175 -25.94 -7.52 -11.91
CA MET A 175 -25.66 -6.47 -10.92
C MET A 175 -24.68 -6.96 -9.87
N ARG A 176 -24.90 -8.18 -9.31
CA ARG A 176 -23.96 -8.78 -8.35
C ARG A 176 -22.58 -8.95 -8.94
N ALA A 177 -22.54 -9.41 -10.16
CA ALA A 177 -21.34 -9.56 -10.94
C ALA A 177 -20.54 -8.26 -11.06
N MET A 178 -21.21 -7.18 -11.44
CA MET A 178 -20.62 -5.85 -11.57
C MET A 178 -20.10 -5.33 -10.20
N LEU A 179 -20.84 -5.51 -9.11
CA LEU A 179 -20.41 -5.11 -7.78
C LEU A 179 -19.17 -5.86 -7.32
N ALA A 180 -19.13 -7.19 -7.55
CA ALA A 180 -17.96 -8.01 -7.23
C ALA A 180 -16.73 -7.58 -8.03
N LYS A 181 -16.91 -7.32 -9.34
CA LYS A 181 -15.85 -6.81 -10.22
C LYS A 181 -15.27 -5.50 -9.69
N ASP A 182 -16.11 -4.54 -9.36
CA ASP A 182 -15.67 -3.23 -8.85
C ASP A 182 -14.83 -3.36 -7.56
N LEU A 183 -15.20 -4.30 -6.68
CA LEU A 183 -14.44 -4.57 -5.45
C LEU A 183 -13.10 -5.27 -5.76
N PHE A 184 -13.07 -6.22 -6.68
CA PHE A 184 -11.82 -6.86 -7.11
C PHE A 184 -10.85 -5.86 -7.71
N GLU A 185 -11.32 -4.95 -8.56
CA GLU A 185 -10.49 -3.90 -9.16
C GLU A 185 -9.91 -2.93 -8.12
N LEU A 186 -10.57 -2.73 -6.98
CA LEU A 186 -10.02 -1.92 -5.90
C LEU A 186 -8.88 -2.63 -5.16
N ILE A 187 -8.96 -3.95 -4.95
CA ILE A 187 -7.88 -4.72 -4.33
C ILE A 187 -6.67 -4.76 -5.27
N GLU A 188 -6.89 -5.06 -6.54
CA GLU A 188 -5.83 -5.06 -7.57
C GLU A 188 -5.15 -3.69 -7.64
N LYS A 189 -5.93 -2.62 -7.70
CA LYS A 189 -5.40 -1.26 -7.70
C LYS A 189 -4.59 -0.94 -6.44
N ALA A 190 -4.91 -1.51 -5.29
CA ALA A 190 -4.11 -1.35 -4.07
C ALA A 190 -2.79 -2.12 -4.15
N ILE A 191 -2.77 -3.32 -4.77
CA ILE A 191 -1.56 -4.09 -5.05
C ILE A 191 -0.65 -3.31 -6.02
N ASP A 192 -1.21 -2.73 -7.08
CA ASP A 192 -0.51 -1.83 -7.99
C ASP A 192 0.16 -0.65 -7.27
N LYS A 193 -0.52 -0.05 -6.27
CA LYS A 193 0.08 1.03 -5.50
C LYS A 193 1.26 0.54 -4.64
N CYS A 194 1.23 -0.69 -4.17
CA CYS A 194 2.39 -1.29 -3.51
C CYS A 194 3.56 -1.45 -4.50
N ARG A 195 3.31 -1.93 -5.73
CA ARG A 195 4.32 -2.01 -6.80
C ARG A 195 4.89 -0.63 -7.16
N ASP A 196 4.05 0.41 -7.25
CA ASP A 196 4.50 1.78 -7.53
C ASP A 196 5.53 2.24 -6.48
N VAL A 197 5.29 1.99 -5.18
CA VAL A 197 6.26 2.29 -4.11
C VAL A 197 7.55 1.50 -4.30
N GLY A 198 7.46 0.21 -4.59
CA GLY A 198 8.63 -0.64 -4.84
C GLY A 198 9.50 -0.12 -5.99
N ASN A 199 8.89 0.30 -7.08
CA ASN A 199 9.59 0.89 -8.24
C ASN A 199 10.34 2.17 -7.85
N ILE A 200 9.74 3.03 -7.01
CA ILE A 200 10.40 4.25 -6.53
C ILE A 200 11.59 3.89 -5.64
N VAL A 201 11.43 2.99 -4.66
CA VAL A 201 12.52 2.54 -3.79
C VAL A 201 13.68 1.96 -4.61
N TYR A 202 13.37 1.09 -5.57
CA TYR A 202 14.39 0.49 -6.44
C TYR A 202 15.13 1.55 -7.25
N SER A 203 14.41 2.54 -7.80
CA SER A 203 15.00 3.67 -8.53
C SER A 203 15.93 4.50 -7.64
N ILE A 204 15.55 4.78 -6.40
CA ILE A 204 16.39 5.51 -5.42
C ILE A 204 17.69 4.74 -5.18
N VAL A 205 17.61 3.43 -4.96
CA VAL A 205 18.80 2.62 -4.71
C VAL A 205 19.72 2.58 -5.93
N LEU A 206 19.17 2.47 -7.16
CA LEU A 206 19.97 2.49 -8.39
C LEU A 206 20.69 3.82 -8.62
N LYS A 207 20.07 4.96 -8.23
CA LYS A 207 20.72 6.28 -8.36
C LYS A 207 21.90 6.47 -7.41
N ASN A 208 21.91 5.76 -6.28
CA ASN A 208 22.83 5.99 -5.17
C ASN A 208 23.84 4.85 -4.96
N SER A 209 23.94 3.92 -5.88
CA SER A 209 24.82 2.73 -5.82
C SER A 209 26.01 2.79 -6.76
#